data_62c1df8084a998c7c3a4ab9f4f400385
#
_entry.id   62c1df8084a998c7c3a4ab9f4f400385
#
_cell.length_a   1.000
_cell.length_b   1.000
_cell.length_c   1.000
_cell.angle_alpha   90.00
_cell.angle_beta   90.00
_cell.angle_gamma   90.00
#
_symmetry.space_group_name_H-M   'P 1'
#
loop_
_entity.id
_entity.type
_entity.pdbx_description
1 polymer ?
#
loop_
_entity_poly.entity_id
_entity_poly.type
_entity_poly.pdbx_seq_one_letter_code
_entity_poly.pdbx_strand_id
1 'polypeptide(L)'
;MRSQEVESFEILRALGEQIRVRIGLLAFVGIVCISIGYILAGEGVQWLLSSSFLPDGAKVVVLHPLEVVLLRLRIAGYLALTVIVIVLSIDVLLRGRRVDSLRESASDLSISIQPHVGAAIVVFFSMLGLSILGVFYSFEFVIPLLLEYLTSDAASVGLTTTWQLEAWAGFIVSLTGASVLVFQTPLVILALLRRELVSRESISSRRREIWFVTVAFSAFVSPPDPLSLLLVALPVIVLMEGTLILDSLFSND
;
A
#
# COMPACT_ATOMS: atom_id res chain seq x y z
N MET A 1 -26.63 -17.63 -1.46
CA MET A 1 -25.85 -17.34 -0.24
C MET A 1 -24.78 -18.42 0.02
N ARG A 2 -25.11 -19.70 0.11
CA ARG A 2 -24.16 -20.78 0.42
C ARG A 2 -23.01 -20.97 -0.59
N SER A 3 -23.24 -20.75 -1.89
CA SER A 3 -22.22 -20.85 -2.94
C SER A 3 -21.20 -19.71 -2.89
N GLN A 4 -21.61 -18.51 -2.52
CA GLN A 4 -20.74 -17.34 -2.40
C GLN A 4 -19.84 -17.40 -1.14
N GLU A 5 -20.32 -18.01 -0.07
CA GLU A 5 -19.49 -18.26 1.13
C GLU A 5 -18.40 -19.29 0.88
N VAL A 6 -18.71 -20.33 0.10
CA VAL A 6 -17.74 -21.38 -0.29
C VAL A 6 -16.65 -20.77 -1.18
N GLU A 7 -17.03 -19.96 -2.17
CA GLU A 7 -16.07 -19.30 -3.07
C GLU A 7 -15.12 -18.34 -2.35
N SER A 8 -15.63 -17.54 -1.39
CA SER A 8 -14.78 -16.66 -0.60
C SER A 8 -13.82 -17.41 0.33
N PHE A 9 -14.26 -18.56 0.87
CA PHE A 9 -13.41 -19.39 1.70
C PHE A 9 -12.31 -20.10 0.90
N GLU A 10 -12.59 -20.52 -0.31
CA GLU A 10 -11.59 -21.11 -1.22
C GLU A 10 -10.55 -20.08 -1.66
N ILE A 11 -10.96 -18.83 -1.95
CA ILE A 11 -10.04 -17.73 -2.28
C ILE A 11 -9.09 -17.45 -1.12
N LEU A 12 -9.63 -17.30 0.10
CA LEU A 12 -8.82 -17.07 1.29
C LEU A 12 -7.86 -18.23 1.58
N ARG A 13 -8.30 -19.46 1.33
CA ARG A 13 -7.47 -20.65 1.50
C ARG A 13 -6.35 -20.71 0.46
N ALA A 14 -6.65 -20.44 -0.82
CA ALA A 14 -5.66 -20.42 -1.89
C ALA A 14 -4.60 -19.32 -1.68
N LEU A 15 -5.02 -18.12 -1.24
CA LEU A 15 -4.09 -17.04 -0.84
C LEU A 15 -3.27 -17.45 0.39
N GLY A 16 -3.89 -18.06 1.38
CA GLY A 16 -3.21 -18.54 2.59
C GLY A 16 -2.17 -19.61 2.29
N GLU A 17 -2.43 -20.55 1.39
CA GLU A 17 -1.49 -21.58 0.98
C GLU A 17 -0.29 -20.99 0.22
N GLN A 18 -0.52 -20.02 -0.66
CA GLN A 18 0.57 -19.31 -1.37
C GLN A 18 1.45 -18.52 -0.40
N ILE A 19 0.85 -17.84 0.56
CA ILE A 19 1.60 -17.11 1.60
C ILE A 19 2.39 -18.09 2.47
N ARG A 20 1.80 -19.22 2.88
CA ARG A 20 2.44 -20.21 3.74
C ARG A 20 3.69 -20.84 3.12
N VAL A 21 3.67 -21.14 1.83
CA VAL A 21 4.84 -21.67 1.10
C VAL A 21 5.98 -20.64 1.03
N ARG A 22 5.66 -19.33 1.09
CA ARG A 22 6.61 -18.22 0.94
C ARG A 22 6.94 -17.51 2.24
N ILE A 23 6.35 -17.91 3.36
CA ILE A 23 6.48 -17.20 4.63
C ILE A 23 7.95 -17.02 5.04
N GLY A 24 8.79 -18.02 4.77
CA GLY A 24 10.23 -17.95 5.04
C GLY A 24 10.94 -16.87 4.19
N LEU A 25 10.64 -16.82 2.89
CA LEU A 25 11.19 -15.80 1.99
C LEU A 25 10.69 -14.41 2.36
N LEU A 26 9.37 -14.26 2.60
CA LEU A 26 8.78 -12.98 2.96
C LEU A 26 9.28 -12.48 4.31
N ALA A 27 9.44 -13.37 5.29
CA ALA A 27 10.04 -13.04 6.57
C ALA A 27 11.50 -12.59 6.43
N PHE A 28 12.29 -13.29 5.61
CA PHE A 28 13.67 -12.89 5.33
C PHE A 28 13.74 -11.52 4.64
N VAL A 29 12.95 -11.32 3.58
CA VAL A 29 12.85 -10.02 2.89
C VAL A 29 12.40 -8.93 3.86
N GLY A 30 11.39 -9.20 4.69
CA GLY A 30 10.90 -8.25 5.69
C GLY A 30 11.97 -7.86 6.70
N ILE A 31 12.72 -8.82 7.24
CA ILE A 31 13.82 -8.55 8.19
C ILE A 31 14.93 -7.71 7.53
N VAL A 32 15.33 -8.07 6.33
CA VAL A 32 16.36 -7.31 5.58
C VAL A 32 15.86 -5.88 5.31
N CYS A 33 14.62 -5.72 4.85
CA CYS A 33 14.03 -4.41 4.57
C CYS A 33 13.88 -3.57 5.84
N ILE A 34 13.48 -4.16 6.98
CA ILE A 34 13.41 -3.45 8.25
C ILE A 34 14.82 -3.01 8.68
N SER A 35 15.82 -3.86 8.56
CA SER A 35 17.21 -3.53 8.94
C SER A 35 17.78 -2.38 8.11
N ILE A 36 17.64 -2.46 6.79
CA ILE A 36 18.11 -1.40 5.88
C ILE A 36 17.26 -0.13 6.07
N GLY A 37 15.94 -0.28 6.13
CA GLY A 37 14.99 0.81 6.31
C GLY A 37 15.21 1.57 7.62
N TYR A 38 15.57 0.88 8.71
CA TYR A 38 15.88 1.53 9.99
C TYR A 38 17.13 2.42 9.92
N ILE A 39 18.15 1.99 9.15
CA ILE A 39 19.37 2.79 8.94
C ILE A 39 19.03 4.04 8.12
N LEU A 40 18.32 3.88 7.00
CA LEU A 40 17.92 4.96 6.10
C LEU A 40 16.91 5.93 6.75
N ALA A 41 16.07 5.43 7.65
CA ALA A 41 15.08 6.24 8.35
C ALA A 41 15.70 7.39 9.16
N GLY A 42 16.97 7.28 9.57
CA GLY A 42 17.67 8.38 10.25
C GLY A 42 17.80 9.63 9.39
N GLU A 43 18.16 9.46 8.12
CA GLU A 43 18.25 10.56 7.15
C GLU A 43 16.87 11.11 6.80
N GLY A 44 15.87 10.22 6.67
CA GLY A 44 14.48 10.61 6.41
C GLY A 44 13.90 11.48 7.54
N VAL A 45 14.17 11.15 8.79
CA VAL A 45 13.75 11.97 9.96
C VAL A 45 14.44 13.34 9.96
N GLN A 46 15.75 13.38 9.65
CA GLN A 46 16.48 14.66 9.56
C GLN A 46 15.93 15.54 8.42
N TRP A 47 15.67 14.94 7.27
CA TRP A 47 15.05 15.63 6.14
C TRP A 47 13.68 16.19 6.52
N LEU A 48 12.84 15.40 7.19
CA LEU A 48 11.52 15.82 7.63
C LEU A 48 11.57 17.01 8.58
N LEU A 49 12.51 17.02 9.52
CA LEU A 49 12.71 18.13 10.47
C LEU A 49 13.28 19.39 9.80
N SER A 50 14.04 19.25 8.71
CA SER A 50 14.61 20.36 7.97
C SER A 50 13.65 20.93 6.89
N SER A 51 12.57 20.23 6.60
CA SER A 51 11.60 20.61 5.58
C SER A 51 10.62 21.67 6.10
N SER A 52 10.04 22.44 5.17
CA SER A 52 9.08 23.52 5.44
C SER A 52 7.66 23.03 5.83
N PHE A 53 7.52 21.75 6.19
CA PHE A 53 6.22 21.19 6.60
C PHE A 53 5.81 21.57 8.04
N LEU A 54 6.71 22.20 8.79
CA LEU A 54 6.37 22.71 10.10
C LEU A 54 5.64 24.05 9.92
N PRO A 55 4.41 24.19 10.44
CA PRO A 55 3.69 25.46 10.38
C PRO A 55 4.49 26.56 11.08
N ASP A 56 4.42 27.80 10.56
CA ASP A 56 5.11 28.95 11.11
C ASP A 56 4.80 29.17 12.60
N GLY A 57 5.84 29.18 13.42
CA GLY A 57 5.72 29.35 14.87
C GLY A 57 5.46 28.06 15.67
N ALA A 58 5.27 26.91 15.03
CA ALA A 58 5.13 25.64 15.73
C ALA A 58 6.51 25.12 16.19
N LYS A 59 6.56 24.59 17.42
CA LYS A 59 7.76 23.97 17.99
C LYS A 59 7.56 22.47 18.12
N VAL A 60 8.53 21.70 17.63
CA VAL A 60 8.56 20.25 17.85
C VAL A 60 9.38 19.96 19.10
N VAL A 61 8.80 19.19 20.01
CA VAL A 61 9.43 18.79 21.27
C VAL A 61 9.49 17.25 21.34
N VAL A 62 10.56 16.75 21.92
CA VAL A 62 10.74 15.33 22.23
C VAL A 62 10.43 15.15 23.71
N LEU A 63 9.42 14.34 24.03
CA LEU A 63 9.02 14.04 25.40
C LEU A 63 9.69 12.77 25.92
N HIS A 64 9.92 11.79 25.05
CA HIS A 64 10.54 10.53 25.42
C HIS A 64 11.71 10.16 24.49
N PRO A 65 12.83 9.64 25.04
CA PRO A 65 13.99 9.25 24.21
C PRO A 65 13.69 8.19 23.15
N LEU A 66 12.64 7.37 23.38
CA LEU A 66 12.24 6.29 22.46
C LEU A 66 11.48 6.78 21.23
N GLU A 67 11.00 8.02 21.19
CA GLU A 67 10.19 8.56 20.07
C GLU A 67 10.93 8.44 18.73
N VAL A 68 12.22 8.78 18.70
CA VAL A 68 13.04 8.68 17.49
C VAL A 68 13.20 7.22 17.03
N VAL A 69 13.37 6.30 17.99
CA VAL A 69 13.52 4.87 17.69
C VAL A 69 12.23 4.30 17.13
N LEU A 70 11.09 4.63 17.75
CA LEU A 70 9.77 4.19 17.28
C LEU A 70 9.43 4.76 15.91
N LEU A 71 9.78 6.03 15.67
CA LEU A 71 9.58 6.66 14.36
C LEU A 71 10.41 5.98 13.26
N ARG A 72 11.69 5.69 13.53
CA ARG A 72 12.53 4.92 12.58
C ARG A 72 11.97 3.53 12.30
N LEU A 73 11.50 2.84 13.35
CA LEU A 73 10.90 1.51 13.20
C LEU A 73 9.61 1.57 12.38
N ARG A 74 8.79 2.61 12.55
CA ARG A 74 7.57 2.85 11.77
C ARG A 74 7.88 3.06 10.29
N ILE A 75 8.87 3.90 9.95
CA ILE A 75 9.34 4.11 8.57
C ILE A 75 9.83 2.79 7.97
N ALA A 76 10.69 2.06 8.69
CA ALA A 76 11.21 0.77 8.25
C ALA A 76 10.10 -0.26 8.04
N GLY A 77 9.07 -0.27 8.89
CA GLY A 77 7.90 -1.13 8.79
C GLY A 77 7.07 -0.86 7.53
N TYR A 78 6.80 0.39 7.20
CA TYR A 78 6.08 0.74 5.96
C TYR A 78 6.89 0.40 4.72
N LEU A 79 8.20 0.63 4.71
CA LEU A 79 9.09 0.23 3.61
C LEU A 79 9.07 -1.30 3.43
N ALA A 80 9.22 -2.05 4.51
CA ALA A 80 9.18 -3.51 4.46
C ALA A 80 7.83 -4.03 3.96
N LEU A 81 6.72 -3.47 4.44
CA LEU A 81 5.38 -3.85 4.00
C LEU A 81 5.17 -3.56 2.51
N THR A 82 5.61 -2.40 2.03
CA THR A 82 5.54 -2.05 0.60
C THR A 82 6.34 -3.06 -0.25
N VAL A 83 7.58 -3.37 0.14
CA VAL A 83 8.41 -4.35 -0.58
C VAL A 83 7.77 -5.75 -0.56
N ILE A 84 7.19 -6.16 0.57
CA ILE A 84 6.47 -7.45 0.67
C ILE A 84 5.28 -7.47 -0.30
N VAL A 85 4.49 -6.41 -0.37
CA VAL A 85 3.36 -6.30 -1.32
C VAL A 85 3.85 -6.38 -2.76
N ILE A 86 4.96 -5.71 -3.09
CA ILE A 86 5.60 -5.76 -4.41
C ILE A 86 6.03 -7.19 -4.74
N VAL A 87 6.76 -7.85 -3.84
CA VAL A 87 7.24 -9.23 -4.03
C VAL A 87 6.09 -10.21 -4.21
N LEU A 88 5.04 -10.10 -3.38
CA LEU A 88 3.84 -10.94 -3.50
C LEU A 88 3.12 -10.73 -4.83
N SER A 89 2.95 -9.48 -5.25
CA SER A 89 2.26 -9.17 -6.52
C SER A 89 3.04 -9.68 -7.72
N ILE A 90 4.37 -9.54 -7.72
CA ILE A 90 5.24 -10.11 -8.75
C ILE A 90 5.15 -11.64 -8.73
N ASP A 91 5.21 -12.27 -7.57
CA ASP A 91 5.12 -13.73 -7.43
C ASP A 91 3.77 -14.26 -7.93
N VAL A 92 2.68 -13.60 -7.55
CA VAL A 92 1.33 -13.89 -8.04
C VAL A 92 1.28 -13.73 -9.55
N LEU A 93 1.78 -12.69 -10.16
CA LEU A 93 1.77 -12.45 -11.61
C LEU A 93 2.66 -13.43 -12.40
N LEU A 94 3.79 -13.85 -11.90
CA LEU A 94 4.74 -14.70 -12.64
C LEU A 94 4.39 -16.19 -12.61
N ARG A 95 3.80 -16.70 -11.55
CA ARG A 95 3.58 -18.15 -11.36
C ARG A 95 2.40 -18.75 -12.09
N GLY A 96 1.36 -17.99 -12.46
CA GLY A 96 0.18 -18.56 -13.12
C GLY A 96 0.43 -19.07 -14.53
N ARG A 97 1.50 -18.61 -15.14
CA ARG A 97 1.91 -19.17 -16.46
C ARG A 97 2.60 -20.53 -16.35
N ARG A 98 3.00 -20.98 -15.15
CA ARG A 98 3.62 -22.31 -14.97
C ARG A 98 2.61 -23.46 -15.01
N VAL A 99 1.36 -23.22 -14.67
CA VAL A 99 0.33 -24.28 -14.73
C VAL A 99 -0.09 -24.55 -16.17
N ASP A 100 -0.17 -23.50 -16.99
CA ASP A 100 -0.51 -23.64 -18.42
C ASP A 100 0.65 -24.23 -19.23
N SER A 101 1.91 -23.88 -18.89
CA SER A 101 3.09 -24.42 -19.58
C SER A 101 3.34 -25.91 -19.33
N LEU A 102 2.87 -26.46 -18.21
CA LEU A 102 2.93 -27.92 -17.96
C LEU A 102 1.93 -28.70 -18.78
N ARG A 103 0.90 -28.03 -19.27
CA ARG A 103 -0.13 -28.61 -20.15
C ARG A 103 0.29 -28.56 -21.64
N GLU A 104 1.08 -27.56 -22.03
CA GLU A 104 1.62 -27.42 -23.38
C GLU A 104 2.97 -28.11 -23.60
N SER A 105 3.76 -28.38 -22.55
CA SER A 105 5.07 -29.03 -22.65
C SER A 105 5.05 -30.51 -23.02
N ALA A 106 3.86 -31.04 -23.42
CA ALA A 106 3.80 -32.36 -24.09
C ALA A 106 4.05 -32.27 -25.60
N SER A 107 4.22 -31.08 -26.17
CA SER A 107 4.42 -30.92 -27.61
C SER A 107 5.27 -29.67 -27.93
N ASP A 108 6.52 -29.68 -27.73
CA ASP A 108 7.56 -29.08 -28.54
C ASP A 108 8.77 -28.59 -27.71
N LEU A 109 9.90 -29.23 -27.96
CA LEU A 109 11.23 -28.75 -27.60
C LEU A 109 11.59 -27.55 -28.51
N SER A 110 11.16 -26.36 -28.17
CA SER A 110 11.75 -25.15 -28.72
C SER A 110 12.11 -24.20 -27.58
N ILE A 111 13.40 -23.93 -27.46
CA ILE A 111 14.01 -23.03 -26.50
C ILE A 111 13.54 -21.61 -26.80
N SER A 112 12.46 -21.17 -26.16
CA SER A 112 12.03 -19.77 -26.17
C SER A 112 12.44 -19.11 -24.87
N ILE A 113 13.44 -18.24 -24.97
CA ILE A 113 13.93 -17.40 -23.86
C ILE A 113 12.88 -16.35 -23.52
N GLN A 114 12.11 -16.66 -22.49
CA GLN A 114 11.62 -15.80 -21.39
C GLN A 114 10.78 -14.54 -21.69
N PRO A 115 9.48 -14.66 -21.93
CA PRO A 115 8.54 -13.55 -21.73
C PRO A 115 8.38 -13.16 -20.25
N HIS A 116 8.91 -13.96 -19.31
CA HIS A 116 8.67 -13.80 -17.87
C HIS A 116 9.49 -12.66 -17.23
N VAL A 117 10.73 -12.45 -17.69
CA VAL A 117 11.60 -11.38 -17.16
C VAL A 117 11.08 -10.01 -17.57
N GLY A 118 10.67 -9.84 -18.83
CA GLY A 118 10.09 -8.57 -19.30
C GLY A 118 8.83 -8.18 -18.53
N ALA A 119 7.91 -9.13 -18.29
CA ALA A 119 6.71 -8.88 -17.52
C ALA A 119 7.02 -8.51 -16.06
N ALA A 120 7.99 -9.18 -15.43
CA ALA A 120 8.42 -8.84 -14.06
C ALA A 120 9.01 -7.42 -13.97
N ILE A 121 9.81 -7.04 -14.95
CA ILE A 121 10.41 -5.70 -15.04
C ILE A 121 9.29 -4.64 -15.18
N VAL A 122 8.34 -4.83 -16.07
CA VAL A 122 7.22 -3.90 -16.25
C VAL A 122 6.42 -3.75 -14.96
N VAL A 123 6.09 -4.86 -14.30
CA VAL A 123 5.35 -4.83 -13.02
C VAL A 123 6.16 -4.11 -11.95
N PHE A 124 7.45 -4.40 -11.83
CA PHE A 124 8.33 -3.74 -10.86
C PHE A 124 8.38 -2.21 -11.06
N PHE A 125 8.59 -1.75 -12.31
CA PHE A 125 8.62 -0.31 -12.61
C PHE A 125 7.24 0.34 -12.44
N SER A 126 6.15 -0.36 -12.73
CA SER A 126 4.80 0.13 -12.48
C SER A 126 4.56 0.30 -10.98
N MET A 127 4.98 -0.64 -10.15
CA MET A 127 4.86 -0.55 -8.69
C MET A 127 5.73 0.58 -8.12
N LEU A 128 6.94 0.76 -8.65
CA LEU A 128 7.80 1.87 -8.27
C LEU A 128 7.17 3.21 -8.63
N GLY A 129 6.63 3.34 -9.84
CA GLY A 129 5.90 4.54 -10.29
C GLY A 129 4.68 4.84 -9.41
N LEU A 130 3.89 3.83 -9.07
CA LEU A 130 2.75 3.97 -8.15
C LEU A 130 3.19 4.33 -6.73
N SER A 131 4.34 3.80 -6.25
CA SER A 131 4.89 4.22 -4.96
C SER A 131 5.27 5.70 -4.96
N ILE A 132 5.92 6.18 -6.02
CA ILE A 132 6.27 7.59 -6.19
C ILE A 132 4.99 8.46 -6.23
N LEU A 133 3.96 8.03 -6.96
CA LEU A 133 2.67 8.73 -7.00
C LEU A 133 2.00 8.77 -5.62
N GLY A 134 2.09 7.69 -4.83
CA GLY A 134 1.59 7.65 -3.46
C GLY A 134 2.31 8.63 -2.52
N VAL A 135 3.65 8.72 -2.63
CA VAL A 135 4.45 9.73 -1.92
C VAL A 135 4.05 11.13 -2.36
N PHE A 136 3.98 11.38 -3.67
CA PHE A 136 3.58 12.68 -4.22
C PHE A 136 2.19 13.10 -3.73
N TYR A 137 1.21 12.19 -3.79
CA TYR A 137 -0.14 12.42 -3.28
C TYR A 137 -0.13 12.80 -1.79
N SER A 138 0.67 12.10 -0.98
CA SER A 138 0.77 12.39 0.46
C SER A 138 1.36 13.78 0.72
N PHE A 139 2.47 14.13 0.07
CA PHE A 139 3.20 15.38 0.36
C PHE A 139 2.56 16.62 -0.27
N GLU A 140 1.95 16.49 -1.45
CA GLU A 140 1.35 17.64 -2.14
C GLU A 140 -0.11 17.89 -1.75
N PHE A 141 -0.84 16.85 -1.33
CA PHE A 141 -2.28 16.98 -1.06
C PHE A 141 -2.64 16.66 0.40
N VAL A 142 -2.29 15.45 0.88
CA VAL A 142 -2.83 14.97 2.15
C VAL A 142 -2.23 15.73 3.32
N ILE A 143 -0.90 15.80 3.40
CA ILE A 143 -0.19 16.41 4.54
C ILE A 143 -0.48 17.91 4.64
N PRO A 144 -0.32 18.73 3.59
CA PRO A 144 -0.61 20.17 3.68
C PRO A 144 -2.05 20.45 4.11
N LEU A 145 -3.02 19.78 3.46
CA LEU A 145 -4.44 19.98 3.75
C LEU A 145 -4.80 19.62 5.21
N LEU A 146 -4.24 18.52 5.72
CA LEU A 146 -4.52 18.09 7.10
C LEU A 146 -3.80 18.95 8.15
N LEU A 147 -2.55 19.33 7.90
CA LEU A 147 -1.83 20.21 8.82
C LEU A 147 -2.50 21.59 8.89
N GLU A 148 -2.94 22.14 7.77
CA GLU A 148 -3.69 23.41 7.71
C GLU A 148 -5.01 23.28 8.48
N TYR A 149 -5.77 22.20 8.24
CA TYR A 149 -7.02 21.93 8.93
C TYR A 149 -6.84 21.84 10.45
N LEU A 150 -5.88 21.03 10.92
CA LEU A 150 -5.64 20.81 12.35
C LEU A 150 -5.11 22.07 13.06
N THR A 151 -4.25 22.85 12.39
CA THR A 151 -3.72 24.08 12.95
C THR A 151 -4.75 25.20 13.01
N SER A 152 -5.60 25.31 11.97
CA SER A 152 -6.69 26.31 11.94
C SER A 152 -7.74 26.01 12.99
N ASP A 153 -8.07 24.73 13.22
CA ASP A 153 -9.00 24.29 14.24
C ASP A 153 -8.49 24.67 15.65
N ALA A 154 -7.23 24.36 15.96
CA ALA A 154 -6.58 24.75 17.22
C ALA A 154 -6.54 26.26 17.42
N ALA A 155 -6.23 27.02 16.37
CA ALA A 155 -6.18 28.49 16.43
C ALA A 155 -7.58 29.11 16.67
N SER A 156 -8.63 28.49 16.13
CA SER A 156 -10.03 28.94 16.29
C SER A 156 -10.48 29.00 17.76
N VAL A 157 -9.89 28.14 18.60
CA VAL A 157 -10.14 28.10 20.06
C VAL A 157 -9.08 28.80 20.89
N GLY A 158 -8.17 29.55 20.24
CA GLY A 158 -7.16 30.38 20.90
C GLY A 158 -5.93 29.61 21.43
N LEU A 159 -5.68 28.40 20.95
CA LEU A 159 -4.56 27.58 21.37
C LEU A 159 -3.35 27.80 20.46
N THR A 160 -2.15 27.83 21.06
CA THR A 160 -0.88 27.78 20.32
C THR A 160 -0.45 26.34 20.16
N THR A 161 -0.09 25.94 18.93
CA THR A 161 0.22 24.55 18.61
C THR A 161 1.67 24.22 18.96
N THR A 162 1.87 23.28 19.88
CA THR A 162 3.16 22.64 20.13
C THR A 162 3.02 21.17 19.78
N TRP A 163 3.87 20.67 18.89
CA TRP A 163 3.80 19.31 18.41
C TRP A 163 4.83 18.42 19.12
N GLN A 164 4.37 17.26 19.61
CA GLN A 164 5.27 16.19 20.00
C GLN A 164 5.86 15.55 18.74
N LEU A 165 7.17 15.22 18.75
CA LEU A 165 7.85 14.65 17.58
C LEU A 165 7.15 13.38 17.08
N GLU A 166 6.82 12.45 17.96
CA GLU A 166 6.16 11.19 17.58
C GLU A 166 4.76 11.44 16.99
N ALA A 167 3.99 12.35 17.58
CA ALA A 167 2.67 12.68 17.08
C ALA A 167 2.73 13.31 15.68
N TRP A 168 3.56 14.32 15.49
CA TRP A 168 3.70 15.05 14.23
C TRP A 168 4.38 14.21 13.13
N ALA A 169 5.61 13.77 13.37
CA ALA A 169 6.36 13.01 12.38
C ALA A 169 5.77 11.61 12.16
N GLY A 170 5.27 10.98 13.24
CA GLY A 170 4.58 9.71 13.16
C GLY A 170 3.29 9.78 12.33
N PHE A 171 2.55 10.90 12.41
CA PHE A 171 1.40 11.18 11.58
C PHE A 171 1.77 11.30 10.11
N ILE A 172 2.77 12.11 9.76
CA ILE A 172 3.27 12.27 8.38
C ILE A 172 3.73 10.93 7.81
N VAL A 173 4.53 10.18 8.56
CA VAL A 173 5.05 8.86 8.15
C VAL A 173 3.90 7.87 7.94
N SER A 174 2.89 7.86 8.82
CA SER A 174 1.76 6.94 8.69
C SER A 174 0.90 7.25 7.47
N LEU A 175 0.60 8.53 7.22
CA LEU A 175 -0.15 8.95 6.03
C LEU A 175 0.61 8.65 4.73
N THR A 176 1.91 8.94 4.69
CA THR A 176 2.75 8.66 3.53
C THR A 176 2.84 7.15 3.28
N GLY A 177 3.13 6.37 4.31
CA GLY A 177 3.20 4.92 4.21
C GLY A 177 1.87 4.29 3.77
N ALA A 178 0.76 4.75 4.34
CA ALA A 178 -0.58 4.32 3.93
C ALA A 178 -0.87 4.69 2.47
N SER A 179 -0.55 5.93 2.05
CA SER A 179 -0.73 6.37 0.66
C SER A 179 0.07 5.51 -0.32
N VAL A 180 1.34 5.22 -0.02
CA VAL A 180 2.17 4.34 -0.85
C VAL A 180 1.55 2.96 -1.01
N LEU A 181 1.03 2.37 0.08
CA LEU A 181 0.34 1.08 0.05
C LEU A 181 -0.96 1.13 -0.74
N VAL A 182 -1.76 2.16 -0.54
CA VAL A 182 -3.04 2.39 -1.25
C VAL A 182 -2.82 2.47 -2.75
N PHE A 183 -1.77 3.14 -3.19
CA PHE A 183 -1.45 3.25 -4.62
C PHE A 183 -0.99 1.93 -5.25
N GLN A 184 -0.68 0.88 -4.47
CA GLN A 184 -0.45 -0.47 -5.00
C GLN A 184 -1.77 -1.20 -5.36
N THR A 185 -2.92 -0.72 -4.91
CA THR A 185 -4.24 -1.35 -5.14
C THR A 185 -4.49 -1.76 -6.60
N PRO A 186 -4.20 -0.94 -7.63
CA PRO A 186 -4.44 -1.31 -9.01
C PRO A 186 -3.70 -2.58 -9.44
N LEU A 187 -2.43 -2.70 -9.07
CA LEU A 187 -1.60 -3.85 -9.44
C LEU A 187 -1.97 -5.10 -8.65
N VAL A 188 -2.35 -4.95 -7.38
CA VAL A 188 -2.85 -6.06 -6.57
C VAL A 188 -4.14 -6.61 -7.18
N ILE A 189 -5.10 -5.74 -7.53
CA ILE A 189 -6.36 -6.15 -8.16
C ILE A 189 -6.10 -6.81 -9.51
N LEU A 190 -5.27 -6.20 -10.37
CA LEU A 190 -4.91 -6.79 -11.66
C LEU A 190 -4.21 -8.15 -11.48
N ALA A 191 -3.35 -8.29 -10.48
CA ALA A 191 -2.73 -9.57 -10.16
C ALA A 191 -3.77 -10.64 -9.79
N LEU A 192 -4.78 -10.31 -9.00
CA LEU A 192 -5.86 -11.22 -8.60
C LEU A 192 -6.75 -11.59 -9.77
N LEU A 193 -7.14 -10.63 -10.61
CA LEU A 193 -7.98 -10.83 -11.79
C LEU A 193 -7.27 -11.70 -12.85
N ARG A 194 -6.01 -11.35 -13.18
CA ARG A 194 -5.22 -12.09 -14.20
C ARG A 194 -4.88 -13.51 -13.81
N ARG A 195 -5.05 -13.84 -12.52
CA ARG A 195 -4.86 -15.19 -11.97
C ARG A 195 -6.16 -15.95 -11.77
N GLU A 196 -7.27 -15.34 -12.14
CA GLU A 196 -8.59 -15.94 -11.91
C GLU A 196 -8.83 -16.31 -10.44
N LEU A 197 -8.01 -15.74 -9.50
CA LEU A 197 -8.20 -15.92 -8.07
C LEU A 197 -9.48 -15.24 -7.60
N VAL A 198 -9.84 -14.13 -8.23
CA VAL A 198 -11.09 -13.40 -8.00
C VAL A 198 -11.68 -13.03 -9.34
N SER A 199 -12.96 -13.30 -9.54
CA SER A 199 -13.66 -12.84 -10.74
C SER A 199 -14.02 -11.36 -10.59
N ARG A 200 -14.04 -10.64 -11.71
CA ARG A 200 -14.50 -9.26 -11.76
C ARG A 200 -15.93 -9.10 -11.22
N GLU A 201 -16.76 -10.09 -11.49
CA GLU A 201 -18.15 -10.13 -11.03
C GLU A 201 -18.22 -10.23 -9.49
N SER A 202 -17.35 -11.04 -8.88
CA SER A 202 -17.23 -11.15 -7.41
C SER A 202 -16.83 -9.83 -6.76
N ILE A 203 -15.87 -9.09 -7.33
CA ILE A 203 -15.50 -7.77 -6.81
C ILE A 203 -16.67 -6.78 -6.99
N SER A 204 -17.27 -6.77 -8.17
CA SER A 204 -18.35 -5.85 -8.51
C SER A 204 -19.61 -6.08 -7.65
N SER A 205 -19.96 -7.34 -7.37
CA SER A 205 -21.13 -7.68 -6.53
C SER A 205 -20.93 -7.30 -5.06
N ARG A 206 -19.66 -7.26 -4.58
CA ARG A 206 -19.30 -6.94 -3.19
C ARG A 206 -18.75 -5.52 -3.00
N ARG A 207 -18.95 -4.62 -3.94
CA ARG A 207 -18.45 -3.23 -3.88
C ARG A 207 -18.75 -2.53 -2.55
N ARG A 208 -19.99 -2.67 -2.05
CA ARG A 208 -20.42 -2.04 -0.79
C ARG A 208 -19.63 -2.54 0.42
N GLU A 209 -19.37 -3.84 0.47
CA GLU A 209 -18.59 -4.47 1.53
C GLU A 209 -17.13 -4.02 1.47
N ILE A 210 -16.54 -3.98 0.27
CA ILE A 210 -15.17 -3.52 0.04
C ILE A 210 -15.04 -2.04 0.43
N TRP A 211 -15.96 -1.18 0.02
CA TRP A 211 -15.97 0.22 0.41
C TRP A 211 -16.09 0.39 1.92
N PHE A 212 -17.00 -0.36 2.55
CA PHE A 212 -17.15 -0.32 4.01
C PHE A 212 -15.84 -0.73 4.72
N VAL A 213 -15.23 -1.84 4.30
CA VAL A 213 -13.95 -2.30 4.86
C VAL A 213 -12.84 -1.27 4.62
N THR A 214 -12.79 -0.65 3.44
CA THR A 214 -11.84 0.41 3.12
C THR A 214 -11.99 1.60 4.06
N VAL A 215 -13.22 2.10 4.26
CA VAL A 215 -13.50 3.22 5.17
C VAL A 215 -13.17 2.84 6.61
N ALA A 216 -13.58 1.65 7.06
CA ALA A 216 -13.27 1.15 8.39
C ALA A 216 -11.75 1.03 8.62
N PHE A 217 -11.00 0.50 7.65
CA PHE A 217 -9.55 0.42 7.72
C PHE A 217 -8.88 1.80 7.75
N SER A 218 -9.37 2.72 6.91
CA SER A 218 -8.89 4.10 6.88
C SER A 218 -9.04 4.80 8.23
N ALA A 219 -10.13 4.51 8.97
CA ALA A 219 -10.36 5.06 10.31
C ALA A 219 -9.32 4.58 11.36
N PHE A 220 -8.68 3.42 11.15
CA PHE A 220 -7.60 2.95 12.02
C PHE A 220 -6.23 3.56 11.68
N VAL A 221 -6.04 3.93 10.41
CA VAL A 221 -4.75 4.45 9.92
C VAL A 221 -4.67 5.97 10.08
N SER A 222 -5.80 6.66 9.88
CA SER A 222 -5.89 8.12 9.98
C SER A 222 -6.22 8.58 11.41
N PRO A 223 -5.94 9.85 11.76
CA PRO A 223 -6.47 10.46 12.96
C PRO A 223 -8.00 10.36 13.03
N PRO A 224 -8.60 10.49 14.22
CA PRO A 224 -10.04 10.39 14.39
C PRO A 224 -10.76 11.68 13.93
N ASP A 225 -10.54 12.07 12.68
CA ASP A 225 -11.23 13.19 12.03
C ASP A 225 -11.81 12.77 10.66
N PRO A 226 -12.97 13.34 10.24
CA PRO A 226 -13.62 12.95 9.00
C PRO A 226 -12.83 13.27 7.74
N LEU A 227 -12.00 14.32 7.76
CA LEU A 227 -11.24 14.76 6.59
C LEU A 227 -10.11 13.80 6.28
N SER A 228 -9.30 13.43 7.27
CA SER A 228 -8.20 12.47 7.08
C SER A 228 -8.72 11.08 6.69
N LEU A 229 -9.84 10.64 7.26
CA LEU A 229 -10.49 9.40 6.87
C LEU A 229 -10.86 9.39 5.38
N LEU A 230 -11.47 10.46 4.88
CA LEU A 230 -11.83 10.58 3.46
C LEU A 230 -10.60 10.63 2.56
N LEU A 231 -9.56 11.36 2.94
CA LEU A 231 -8.33 11.48 2.17
C LEU A 231 -7.57 10.15 2.03
N VAL A 232 -7.70 9.25 2.99
CA VAL A 232 -7.11 7.90 2.92
C VAL A 232 -8.04 6.93 2.17
N ALA A 233 -9.36 6.98 2.42
CA ALA A 233 -10.31 6.04 1.84
C ALA A 233 -10.59 6.29 0.35
N LEU A 234 -10.72 7.56 -0.05
CA LEU A 234 -11.14 7.95 -1.40
C LEU A 234 -10.18 7.46 -2.49
N PRO A 235 -8.85 7.58 -2.37
CA PRO A 235 -7.94 7.03 -3.36
C PRO A 235 -8.07 5.51 -3.55
N VAL A 236 -8.29 4.74 -2.47
CA VAL A 236 -8.48 3.28 -2.57
C VAL A 236 -9.69 2.98 -3.46
N ILE A 237 -10.81 3.66 -3.19
CA ILE A 237 -12.07 3.45 -3.91
C ILE A 237 -11.90 3.86 -5.39
N VAL A 238 -11.32 5.03 -5.64
CA VAL A 238 -11.11 5.54 -7.00
C VAL A 238 -10.16 4.64 -7.79
N LEU A 239 -9.05 4.22 -7.20
CA LEU A 239 -8.07 3.35 -7.86
C LEU A 239 -8.65 1.95 -8.11
N MET A 240 -9.45 1.41 -7.19
CA MET A 240 -10.14 0.14 -7.37
C MET A 240 -11.13 0.22 -8.54
N GLU A 241 -12.03 1.20 -8.54
CA GLU A 241 -13.03 1.36 -9.60
C GLU A 241 -12.37 1.66 -10.96
N GLY A 242 -11.34 2.51 -10.98
CA GLY A 242 -10.55 2.79 -12.17
C GLY A 242 -9.90 1.52 -12.75
N THR A 243 -9.37 0.65 -11.89
CA THR A 243 -8.77 -0.61 -12.30
C THR A 243 -9.81 -1.56 -12.91
N LEU A 244 -10.99 -1.66 -12.32
CA LEU A 244 -12.07 -2.49 -12.85
C LEU A 244 -12.60 -1.99 -14.20
N ILE A 245 -12.63 -0.66 -14.39
CA ILE A 245 -13.00 -0.05 -15.68
C ILE A 245 -11.92 -0.34 -16.72
N LEU A 246 -10.65 -0.14 -16.40
CA LEU A 246 -9.55 -0.43 -17.31
C LEU A 246 -9.53 -1.91 -17.71
N ASP A 247 -9.66 -2.83 -16.75
CA ASP A 247 -9.72 -4.26 -17.05
C ASP A 247 -10.89 -4.60 -17.99
N SER A 248 -12.02 -3.89 -17.86
CA SER A 248 -13.17 -4.11 -18.76
C SER A 248 -12.91 -3.69 -20.19
N LEU A 249 -12.13 -2.64 -20.41
CA LEU A 249 -11.82 -2.14 -21.73
C LEU A 249 -10.83 -3.06 -22.46
N PHE A 250 -9.89 -3.66 -21.72
CA PHE A 250 -8.86 -4.55 -22.27
C PHE A 250 -9.27 -6.03 -22.32
N SER A 251 -10.37 -6.42 -21.66
CA SER A 251 -10.89 -7.81 -21.66
C SER A 251 -11.96 -8.05 -22.73
N ASN A 252 -12.42 -7.01 -23.43
CA ASN A 252 -13.42 -7.12 -24.50
C ASN A 252 -12.81 -7.26 -25.91
N ASP A 253 -11.48 -7.40 -26.01
CA ASP A 253 -10.74 -7.79 -27.21
C ASP A 253 -10.17 -9.21 -27.06
#